data_04a7ff6d7e2d3bc8bb6c3f3a2171437f
#
_entry.id   04a7ff6d7e2d3bc8bb6c3f3a2171437f
#
_cell.length_a   1.000
_cell.length_b   1.000
_cell.length_c   1.000
_cell.angle_alpha   90.00
_cell.angle_beta   90.00
_cell.angle_gamma   90.00
#
_symmetry.space_group_name_H-M   'P 1'
#
loop_
_entity.id
_entity.type
_entity.pdbx_description
1 polymer ?
#
loop_
_entity_poly.entity_id
_entity_poly.type
_entity_poly.pdbx_seq_one_letter_code
_entity_poly.pdbx_strand_id
1 'polypeptide(L)' 'MKEGAFTAKAKRKGITTAQLQENVLSNPDDYDEKTVKQARLRKTLVGLKKRKDKK' A
#
# COMPACT_ATOMS: atom_id res chain seq x y z
N MET A 1 0.54 -13.83 13.23
CA MET A 1 0.72 -12.53 12.94
C MET A 1 -0.45 -11.85 12.36
N LYS A 2 -0.63 -10.66 12.68
CA LYS A 2 -1.75 -9.98 12.23
C LYS A 2 -1.53 -9.26 10.97
N GLU A 3 -2.39 -9.34 10.05
CA GLU A 3 -2.26 -8.63 8.85
C GLU A 3 -2.80 -7.26 9.06
N GLY A 4 -2.30 -6.31 8.39
CA GLY A 4 -2.79 -4.98 8.53
C GLY A 4 -4.13 -4.80 7.85
N ALA A 5 -4.80 -3.70 8.17
CA ALA A 5 -6.07 -3.40 7.54
C ALA A 5 -5.92 -3.27 6.04
N PHE A 6 -4.78 -2.83 5.59
CA PHE A 6 -4.54 -2.64 4.17
C PHE A 6 -4.59 -3.98 3.44
N THR A 7 -3.93 -4.98 4.00
CA THR A 7 -3.93 -6.31 3.40
C THR A 7 -5.33 -6.88 3.39
N ALA A 8 -6.05 -6.69 4.47
CA ALA A 8 -7.41 -7.20 4.55
C ALA A 8 -8.29 -6.56 3.49
N LYS A 9 -8.12 -5.28 3.26
CA LYS A 9 -8.88 -4.60 2.24
C LYS A 9 -8.59 -5.17 0.86
N ALA A 10 -7.34 -5.42 0.58
CA ALA A 10 -6.97 -5.97 -0.72
C ALA A 10 -7.60 -7.34 -0.92
N LYS A 11 -7.57 -8.15 0.12
CA LYS A 11 -8.16 -9.46 0.04
C LYS A 11 -9.64 -9.41 -0.23
N ARG A 12 -10.31 -8.49 0.41
CA ARG A 12 -11.73 -8.35 0.22
C ARG A 12 -12.07 -7.97 -1.20
N LYS A 13 -11.20 -7.21 -1.83
CA LYS A 13 -11.44 -6.79 -3.19
C LYS A 13 -10.96 -7.83 -4.19
N GLY A 14 -10.27 -8.84 -3.70
CA GLY A 14 -9.76 -9.86 -4.59
C GLY A 14 -8.55 -9.43 -5.39
N ILE A 15 -7.78 -8.50 -4.82
CA ILE A 15 -6.57 -8.02 -5.49
C ILE A 15 -5.41 -8.10 -4.53
N THR A 16 -4.23 -7.86 -5.02
CA THR A 16 -3.04 -7.91 -4.17
C THR A 16 -2.88 -6.58 -3.46
N THR A 17 -2.05 -6.57 -2.42
CA THR A 17 -1.80 -5.33 -1.70
C THR A 17 -1.10 -4.32 -2.62
N ALA A 18 -0.25 -4.80 -3.51
CA ALA A 18 0.43 -3.92 -4.44
C ALA A 18 -0.59 -3.24 -5.36
N GLN A 19 -1.56 -4.01 -5.82
CA GLN A 19 -2.58 -3.48 -6.69
C GLN A 19 -3.43 -2.45 -5.94
N LEU A 20 -3.78 -2.77 -4.70
CA LEU A 20 -4.57 -1.85 -3.90
C LEU A 20 -3.79 -0.56 -3.66
N GLN A 21 -2.50 -0.69 -3.38
CA GLN A 21 -1.65 0.46 -3.16
C GLN A 21 -1.69 1.39 -4.38
N GLU A 22 -1.59 0.82 -5.55
CA GLU A 22 -1.64 1.60 -6.75
C GLU A 22 -2.99 2.28 -6.94
N ASN A 23 -4.05 1.54 -6.68
CA ASN A 23 -5.39 2.08 -6.80
C ASN A 23 -5.58 3.26 -5.86
N VAL A 24 -5.12 3.12 -4.63
CA VAL A 24 -5.27 4.17 -3.64
C VAL A 24 -4.49 5.41 -4.06
N LEU A 25 -3.28 5.22 -4.54
CA LEU A 25 -2.45 6.33 -4.91
C LEU A 25 -2.95 7.03 -6.17
N SER A 26 -3.63 6.27 -7.02
CA SER A 26 -4.19 6.84 -8.23
C SER A 26 -5.47 7.59 -7.94
N ASN A 27 -6.23 7.11 -6.98
CA ASN A 27 -7.50 7.72 -6.65
C ASN A 27 -7.60 8.02 -5.17
N PRO A 28 -6.77 8.93 -4.68
CA PRO A 28 -6.77 9.20 -3.24
C PRO A 28 -8.10 9.72 -2.73
N ASP A 29 -8.88 10.31 -3.59
CA ASP A 29 -10.17 10.84 -3.19
C ASP A 29 -11.20 9.76 -2.92
N ASP A 30 -10.96 8.58 -3.45
CA ASP A 30 -11.88 7.46 -3.27
C ASP A 30 -11.65 6.73 -1.96
N TYR A 31 -10.58 7.05 -1.26
CA TYR A 31 -10.21 6.37 -0.04
C TYR A 31 -10.01 7.38 1.06
N ASP A 32 -10.12 6.94 2.29
CA ASP A 32 -9.96 7.87 3.38
C ASP A 32 -8.48 8.15 3.61
N GLU A 33 -8.24 9.19 4.34
CA GLU A 33 -6.92 9.66 4.59
C GLU A 33 -6.01 8.60 5.18
N LYS A 34 -6.52 7.83 6.09
CA LYS A 34 -5.73 6.77 6.69
C LYS A 34 -5.23 5.79 5.67
N THR A 35 -6.11 5.39 4.77
CA THR A 35 -5.76 4.43 3.74
C THR A 35 -4.72 5.01 2.80
N VAL A 36 -4.89 6.26 2.43
CA VAL A 36 -3.95 6.91 1.55
C VAL A 36 -2.58 7.01 2.21
N LYS A 37 -2.56 7.35 3.48
CA LYS A 37 -1.32 7.45 4.20
C LYS A 37 -0.62 6.11 4.27
N GLN A 38 -1.37 5.06 4.50
CA GLN A 38 -0.79 3.74 4.56
C GLN A 38 -0.20 3.33 3.22
N ALA A 39 -0.90 3.64 2.15
CA ALA A 39 -0.40 3.30 0.83
C ALA A 39 0.89 4.04 0.54
N ARG A 40 0.97 5.28 0.92
CA ARG A 40 2.17 6.06 0.70
C ARG A 40 3.33 5.52 1.52
N LEU A 41 3.06 5.18 2.75
CA LEU A 41 4.08 4.65 3.61
C LEU A 41 4.61 3.33 3.06
N ARG A 42 3.70 2.47 2.63
CA ARG A 42 4.11 1.21 2.05
C ARG A 42 5.00 1.43 0.83
N LYS A 43 4.60 2.35 -0.01
CA LYS A 43 5.35 2.62 -1.20
C LYS A 43 6.77 3.07 -0.87
N THR A 44 6.90 3.92 0.14
CA THR A 44 8.19 4.39 0.56
C THR A 44 9.05 3.25 1.10
N LEU A 45 8.47 2.41 1.92
CA LEU A 45 9.21 1.31 2.50
C LEU A 45 9.67 0.31 1.45
N VAL A 46 8.79 0.02 0.51
CA VAL A 46 9.14 -0.91 -0.54
C VAL A 46 10.23 -0.30 -1.42
N GLY A 47 10.13 0.98 -1.66
CA GLY A 47 11.13 1.67 -2.44
C GLY A 47 12.49 1.61 -1.79
N LEU A 48 12.53 1.82 -0.49
CA LEU A 48 13.77 1.76 0.23
C LEU A 48 14.39 0.37 0.19
N LYS A 49 13.56 -0.63 0.33
CA LYS A 49 14.03 -1.97 0.25
C LYS A 49 14.62 -2.29 -1.08
N LYS A 50 13.98 -1.89 -2.12
CA LYS A 50 14.46 -2.15 -3.43
C LYS A 50 15.75 -1.44 -3.70
N ARG A 51 15.93 -0.30 -3.17
CA ARG A 51 17.09 0.44 -3.41
C ARG A 51 18.29 -0.14 -2.86
N LYS A 52 18.29 -0.74 -1.93
CA LYS A 52 19.41 -1.39 -1.41
C LYS A 52 20.66 -1.16 -2.06
N ASP A 53 21.23 -0.86 -2.37
CA ASP A 53 22.26 -0.71 -2.97
C ASP A 53 23.31 -0.30 -2.49
N LYS A 54 23.65 -0.17 -2.63
CA LYS A 54 24.48 0.09 -2.50
C LYS A 54 25.11 0.53 -1.99
N LYS A 55 25.50 0.51 -1.81
CA LYS A 55 26.16 0.92 -1.50
C LYS A 55 26.46 0.99 -1.39
#